data_ed648881dc35e1060dc72c730fed2b9a
#
_entry.id   ed648881dc35e1060dc72c730fed2b9a
#
_cell.length_a   1.000
_cell.length_b   1.000
_cell.length_c   1.000
_cell.angle_alpha   90.00
_cell.angle_beta   90.00
_cell.angle_gamma   90.00
#
_symmetry.space_group_name_H-M   'P 1'
#
loop_
_entity.id
_entity.type
_entity.pdbx_description
1 polymer ?
#
loop_
_entity_poly.entity_id
_entity_poly.type
_entity_poly.pdbx_seq_one_letter_code
_entity_poly.pdbx_strand_id
1 'polypeptide(L)'
;NIAIQDQYTDEKCIPPKEVVKFDDVALWNWKRVGAGISNFFYPFSVDGHVYRKSDIKTLFSKLEYNDPNELEGRAFLHAYSLPPLMGCFDTSSVVNTPINLCGPSTKNRAGERFGITLKELNNDYLKNRIINLENIDFSDIKGCHQELKMEMTDAS
;
A
#
# COMPACT_ATOMS: atom_id res chain seq x y z
N ASN A 1 -13.02 6.25 10.48
CA ASN A 1 -12.19 5.17 10.99
C ASN A 1 -10.98 5.06 10.09
N ILE A 2 -9.82 5.45 10.59
CA ILE A 2 -8.56 5.21 9.91
C ILE A 2 -8.42 3.70 9.83
N ALA A 3 -8.41 3.19 8.64
CA ALA A 3 -8.56 1.78 8.38
C ALA A 3 -7.33 0.95 8.67
N ILE A 4 -7.59 -0.32 9.01
CA ILE A 4 -6.73 -0.82 9.89
C ILE A 4 -6.59 -2.31 9.91
N GLN A 5 -6.92 -2.94 8.80
CA GLN A 5 -6.68 -4.35 8.65
C GLN A 5 -5.87 -4.55 7.38
N ASP A 6 -4.64 -4.97 7.56
CA ASP A 6 -3.77 -5.37 6.47
C ASP A 6 -4.08 -6.81 6.07
N GLN A 7 -4.10 -7.09 4.78
CA GLN A 7 -4.25 -8.44 4.26
C GLN A 7 -3.04 -9.33 4.56
N TYR A 8 -1.88 -8.75 4.79
CA TYR A 8 -0.66 -9.50 5.13
C TYR A 8 -0.67 -10.03 6.55
N THR A 9 -1.25 -9.26 7.47
CA THR A 9 -1.28 -9.60 8.88
C THR A 9 -2.69 -9.46 9.44
N ASP A 10 -3.03 -10.23 10.48
CA ASP A 10 -4.27 -10.05 11.24
C ASP A 10 -4.13 -8.96 12.30
N GLU A 11 -3.00 -8.26 12.31
CA GLU A 11 -2.70 -7.24 13.30
C GLU A 11 -3.49 -5.96 12.98
N LYS A 12 -4.14 -5.45 13.99
CA LYS A 12 -4.78 -4.13 13.91
C LYS A 12 -3.71 -3.06 14.00
N CYS A 13 -3.60 -2.26 12.95
CA CYS A 13 -2.83 -1.03 13.04
C CYS A 13 -3.41 -0.11 14.12
N ILE A 14 -2.60 0.32 15.06
CA ILE A 14 -3.01 1.28 16.09
C ILE A 14 -2.77 2.68 15.53
N PRO A 15 -3.83 3.52 15.40
CA PRO A 15 -3.67 4.88 14.93
C PRO A 15 -2.77 5.70 15.86
N PRO A 16 -2.08 6.73 15.34
CA PRO A 16 -1.34 7.66 16.18
C PRO A 16 -2.23 8.30 17.23
N LYS A 17 -1.68 8.57 18.42
CA LYS A 17 -2.42 9.25 19.47
C LYS A 17 -2.76 10.69 19.11
N GLU A 18 -1.88 11.34 18.36
CA GLU A 18 -2.02 12.73 17.93
C GLU A 18 -2.31 12.75 16.42
N VAL A 19 -3.57 12.89 16.06
CA VAL A 19 -4.03 13.03 14.69
C VAL A 19 -4.80 14.34 14.58
N VAL A 20 -4.42 15.17 13.63
CA VAL A 20 -5.16 16.38 13.26
C VAL A 20 -6.00 16.04 12.05
N LYS A 21 -7.31 16.27 12.14
CA LYS A 21 -8.22 16.12 11.01
C LYS A 21 -8.45 17.45 10.32
N PHE A 22 -8.39 17.43 9.02
CA PHE A 22 -8.75 18.54 8.16
C PHE A 22 -9.60 17.99 7.01
N ASP A 23 -10.89 18.28 7.04
CA ASP A 23 -11.91 17.68 6.18
C ASP A 23 -11.86 16.15 6.23
N ASP A 24 -11.62 15.49 5.11
CA ASP A 24 -11.48 14.04 4.95
C ASP A 24 -10.03 13.53 5.08
N VAL A 25 -9.11 14.40 5.45
CA VAL A 25 -7.68 14.08 5.60
C VAL A 25 -7.28 14.02 7.07
N ALA A 26 -6.66 12.92 7.45
CA ALA A 26 -6.01 12.76 8.74
C ALA A 26 -4.51 13.01 8.60
N LEU A 27 -3.94 13.89 9.43
CA LEU A 27 -2.54 14.25 9.45
C LEU A 27 -1.89 13.85 10.78
N TRP A 28 -0.69 13.33 10.74
CA TRP A 28 0.08 13.00 11.94
C TRP A 28 1.59 13.22 11.73
N ASN A 29 2.29 13.33 12.84
CA ASN A 29 3.75 13.38 12.83
C ASN A 29 4.30 11.97 13.02
N TRP A 30 4.76 11.33 11.94
CA TRP A 30 5.23 9.96 11.95
C TRP A 30 6.46 9.75 12.86
N LYS A 31 7.31 10.79 13.04
CA LYS A 31 8.49 10.72 13.92
C LYS A 31 8.14 10.63 15.41
N ARG A 32 6.88 10.94 15.76
CA ARG A 32 6.35 10.81 17.13
C ARG A 32 5.59 9.50 17.37
N VAL A 33 5.37 8.73 16.32
CA VAL A 33 4.79 7.40 16.44
C VAL A 33 5.89 6.44 16.90
N GLY A 34 5.63 5.65 17.92
CA GLY A 34 6.61 4.69 18.43
C GLY A 34 6.93 3.60 17.41
N ALA A 35 8.22 3.30 17.25
CA ALA A 35 8.68 2.24 16.37
C ALA A 35 8.09 0.88 16.80
N GLY A 36 7.59 0.13 15.83
CA GLY A 36 7.00 -1.20 16.04
C GLY A 36 5.61 -1.21 16.68
N ILE A 37 5.00 -0.04 16.93
CA ILE A 37 3.65 0.04 17.47
C ILE A 37 2.60 0.02 16.36
N SER A 38 2.90 0.60 15.20
CA SER A 38 1.98 0.60 14.07
C SER A 38 2.67 1.01 12.76
N ASN A 39 2.02 0.68 11.63
CA ASN A 39 2.49 1.08 10.30
C ASN A 39 2.46 2.61 10.07
N PHE A 40 1.78 3.37 10.89
CA PHE A 40 1.80 4.84 10.88
C PHE A 40 3.16 5.46 11.21
N PHE A 41 4.07 4.68 11.75
CA PHE A 41 5.48 5.04 11.91
C PHE A 41 6.27 4.94 10.61
N TYR A 42 5.78 4.23 9.60
CA TYR A 42 6.51 3.89 8.38
C TYR A 42 6.30 4.96 7.30
N PRO A 43 7.22 5.94 7.13
CA PRO A 43 6.99 7.11 6.30
C PRO A 43 7.29 6.86 4.83
N PHE A 44 7.83 5.71 4.48
CA PHE A 44 8.18 5.40 3.11
C PHE A 44 7.73 4.00 2.73
N SER A 45 6.88 3.93 1.72
CA SER A 45 6.52 2.68 1.06
C SER A 45 6.50 2.89 -0.46
N VAL A 46 6.82 1.88 -1.20
CA VAL A 46 6.69 1.86 -2.67
C VAL A 46 5.27 1.56 -3.12
N ASP A 47 4.38 1.32 -2.16
CA ASP A 47 3.02 0.86 -2.40
C ASP A 47 1.98 1.92 -2.00
N GLY A 48 1.38 2.57 -2.99
CA GLY A 48 0.26 3.49 -2.81
C GLY A 48 0.58 4.84 -2.15
N HIS A 49 1.83 5.14 -1.83
CA HIS A 49 2.21 6.43 -1.27
C HIS A 49 2.47 7.48 -2.35
N VAL A 50 2.08 8.71 -2.06
CA VAL A 50 2.36 9.88 -2.89
C VAL A 50 3.37 10.78 -2.21
N TYR A 51 4.42 11.12 -2.91
CA TYR A 51 5.52 11.95 -2.39
C TYR A 51 5.74 13.20 -3.22
N ARG A 52 6.25 14.23 -2.56
CA ARG A 52 6.81 15.37 -3.30
C ARG A 52 8.13 14.92 -3.94
N LYS A 53 8.23 15.07 -5.27
CA LYS A 53 9.41 14.63 -6.05
C LYS A 53 10.73 15.18 -5.52
N SER A 54 10.77 16.43 -5.06
CA SER A 54 11.96 17.05 -4.49
C SER A 54 12.48 16.30 -3.25
N ASP A 55 11.56 15.80 -2.42
CA ASP A 55 11.91 15.16 -1.15
C ASP A 55 12.52 13.78 -1.40
N ILE A 56 11.93 12.99 -2.29
CA ILE A 56 12.40 11.63 -2.56
C ILE A 56 13.58 11.57 -3.53
N LYS A 57 13.74 12.55 -4.44
CA LYS A 57 14.84 12.55 -5.41
C LYS A 57 16.21 12.52 -4.72
N THR A 58 16.38 13.34 -3.69
CA THR A 58 17.64 13.40 -2.92
C THR A 58 17.89 12.10 -2.15
N LEU A 59 16.82 11.49 -1.63
CA LEU A 59 16.91 10.21 -0.96
C LEU A 59 17.36 9.12 -1.94
N PHE A 60 16.67 8.96 -3.06
CA PHE A 60 16.91 7.90 -4.03
C PHE A 60 18.27 7.99 -4.72
N SER A 61 18.77 9.21 -4.96
CA SER A 61 20.09 9.38 -5.61
C SER A 61 21.27 8.81 -4.81
N LYS A 62 21.03 8.42 -3.56
CA LYS A 62 22.06 7.89 -2.65
C LYS A 62 21.88 6.41 -2.32
N LEU A 63 20.82 5.80 -2.82
CA LEU A 63 20.49 4.42 -2.53
C LEU A 63 20.86 3.51 -3.70
N GLU A 64 21.50 2.41 -3.37
CA GLU A 64 21.68 1.28 -4.27
C GLU A 64 20.65 0.21 -3.89
N TYR A 65 19.93 -0.34 -4.84
CA TYR A 65 18.91 -1.37 -4.62
C TYR A 65 18.73 -2.22 -5.87
N ASN A 66 18.29 -3.45 -5.68
CA ASN A 66 18.09 -4.42 -6.76
C ASN A 66 16.62 -4.71 -7.02
N ASP A 67 15.76 -4.48 -6.03
CA ASP A 67 14.31 -4.73 -6.13
C ASP A 67 13.52 -3.69 -5.30
N PRO A 68 12.19 -3.61 -5.50
CA PRO A 68 11.35 -2.65 -4.78
C PRO A 68 11.35 -2.81 -3.27
N ASN A 69 11.45 -4.02 -2.75
CA ASN A 69 11.45 -4.27 -1.30
C ASN A 69 12.76 -3.78 -0.67
N GLU A 70 13.89 -4.02 -1.36
CA GLU A 70 15.18 -3.50 -0.93
C GLU A 70 15.21 -1.97 -0.98
N LEU A 71 14.65 -1.36 -2.02
CA LEU A 71 14.48 0.09 -2.10
C LEU A 71 13.70 0.62 -0.90
N GLU A 72 12.56 0.01 -0.60
CA GLU A 72 11.71 0.41 0.52
C GLU A 72 12.45 0.32 1.85
N GLY A 73 13.07 -0.81 2.14
CA GLY A 73 13.82 -1.00 3.38
C GLY A 73 14.99 -0.03 3.52
N ARG A 74 15.76 0.21 2.45
CA ARG A 74 16.88 1.17 2.47
C ARG A 74 16.40 2.61 2.59
N ALA A 75 15.34 2.97 1.88
CA ALA A 75 14.74 4.31 1.98
C ALA A 75 14.20 4.56 3.39
N PHE A 76 13.60 3.57 4.03
CA PHE A 76 13.14 3.67 5.41
C PHE A 76 14.27 4.00 6.39
N LEU A 77 15.43 3.36 6.27
CA LEU A 77 16.60 3.64 7.11
C LEU A 77 17.08 5.10 7.01
N HIS A 78 16.84 5.76 5.88
CA HIS A 78 17.21 7.15 5.64
C HIS A 78 16.02 8.12 5.72
N ALA A 79 14.83 7.62 6.08
CA ALA A 79 13.60 8.40 6.05
C ALA A 79 13.56 9.58 7.02
N TYR A 80 14.45 9.62 8.02
CA TYR A 80 14.52 10.76 8.95
C TYR A 80 14.85 12.10 8.28
N SER A 81 15.37 12.07 7.04
CA SER A 81 15.53 13.27 6.21
C SER A 81 14.21 13.78 5.61
N LEU A 82 13.17 12.96 5.58
CA LEU A 82 11.85 13.32 5.06
C LEU A 82 11.11 14.27 6.00
N PRO A 83 10.15 15.06 5.47
CA PRO A 83 9.25 15.85 6.28
C PRO A 83 8.55 15.02 7.35
N PRO A 84 8.26 15.58 8.53
CA PRO A 84 7.70 14.83 9.64
C PRO A 84 6.21 14.53 9.50
N LEU A 85 5.50 15.23 8.62
CA LEU A 85 4.06 15.08 8.47
C LEU A 85 3.72 14.04 7.39
N MET A 86 2.86 13.14 7.75
CA MET A 86 2.15 12.23 6.86
C MET A 86 0.66 12.51 6.92
N GLY A 87 -0.04 12.13 5.85
CA GLY A 87 -1.49 12.22 5.81
C GLY A 87 -2.10 11.08 5.02
N CYS A 88 -3.34 10.78 5.34
CA CYS A 88 -4.16 9.86 4.55
C CYS A 88 -5.61 10.36 4.53
N PHE A 89 -6.35 9.91 3.55
CA PHE A 89 -7.80 10.06 3.55
C PHE A 89 -8.44 9.17 4.63
N ASP A 90 -9.61 9.56 5.11
CA ASP A 90 -10.39 8.75 6.06
C ASP A 90 -10.83 7.41 5.44
N THR A 91 -10.97 7.39 4.11
CA THR A 91 -11.26 6.18 3.33
C THR A 91 -10.09 5.93 2.39
N SER A 92 -9.70 4.69 2.23
CA SER A 92 -8.60 4.34 1.32
C SER A 92 -8.96 4.68 -0.12
N SER A 93 -8.11 5.47 -0.78
CA SER A 93 -8.25 5.85 -2.20
C SER A 93 -7.44 4.95 -3.13
N VAL A 94 -6.62 4.07 -2.56
CA VAL A 94 -5.77 3.14 -3.28
C VAL A 94 -5.92 1.77 -2.64
N VAL A 95 -6.13 0.76 -3.46
CA VAL A 95 -6.16 -0.64 -3.04
C VAL A 95 -5.16 -1.42 -3.86
N ASN A 96 -4.34 -2.16 -3.18
CA ASN A 96 -3.43 -3.12 -3.77
C ASN A 96 -3.88 -4.54 -3.44
N THR A 97 -4.07 -5.35 -4.47
CA THR A 97 -4.23 -6.79 -4.33
C THR A 97 -2.91 -7.46 -4.70
N PRO A 98 -2.05 -7.75 -3.73
CA PRO A 98 -0.66 -8.15 -3.96
C PRO A 98 -0.51 -9.61 -4.37
N ILE A 99 -1.06 -9.98 -5.52
CA ILE A 99 -1.03 -11.35 -6.06
C ILE A 99 0.38 -11.71 -6.53
N ASN A 100 1.15 -10.73 -6.99
CA ASN A 100 2.50 -10.95 -7.49
C ASN A 100 3.51 -10.93 -6.34
N LEU A 101 4.02 -12.10 -5.99
CA LEU A 101 5.08 -12.26 -4.99
C LEU A 101 6.44 -12.03 -5.66
N CYS A 102 6.96 -10.82 -5.58
CA CYS A 102 8.27 -10.46 -6.15
C CYS A 102 9.47 -10.89 -5.28
N GLY A 103 9.23 -11.49 -4.12
CA GLY A 103 10.30 -11.93 -3.23
C GLY A 103 9.89 -13.07 -2.31
N PRO A 104 10.85 -13.91 -1.88
CA PRO A 104 10.57 -15.06 -1.03
C PRO A 104 10.28 -14.72 0.43
N SER A 105 10.48 -13.46 0.83
CA SER A 105 10.56 -13.07 2.24
C SER A 105 9.24 -12.68 2.87
N THR A 106 8.21 -12.42 2.08
CA THR A 106 6.95 -11.90 2.63
C THR A 106 5.83 -12.92 2.41
N LYS A 107 5.29 -13.44 3.49
CA LYS A 107 4.04 -14.20 3.45
C LYS A 107 2.92 -13.22 3.13
N ASN A 108 2.17 -13.51 2.09
CA ASN A 108 0.96 -12.77 1.80
C ASN A 108 -0.16 -13.79 1.50
N ARG A 109 -1.40 -13.39 1.78
CA ARG A 109 -2.59 -14.21 1.62
C ARG A 109 -3.38 -13.85 0.36
N ALA A 110 -2.76 -13.14 -0.58
CA ALA A 110 -3.41 -12.77 -1.83
C ALA A 110 -3.79 -14.03 -2.62
N GLY A 111 -5.02 -14.05 -3.13
CA GLY A 111 -5.59 -15.21 -3.81
C GLY A 111 -6.32 -16.19 -2.89
N GLU A 112 -6.20 -16.09 -1.57
CA GLU A 112 -6.86 -17.01 -0.64
C GLU A 112 -8.39 -16.81 -0.57
N ARG A 113 -8.83 -15.55 -0.70
CA ARG A 113 -10.25 -15.20 -0.56
C ARG A 113 -11.05 -15.45 -1.83
N PHE A 114 -10.51 -15.08 -2.99
CA PHE A 114 -11.21 -15.16 -4.27
C PHE A 114 -10.58 -16.15 -5.26
N GLY A 115 -9.51 -16.83 -4.87
CA GLY A 115 -8.87 -17.87 -5.68
C GLY A 115 -8.17 -17.33 -6.93
N ILE A 116 -7.87 -16.04 -7.00
CA ILE A 116 -7.24 -15.41 -8.16
C ILE A 116 -5.75 -15.77 -8.21
N THR A 117 -5.29 -16.24 -9.35
CA THR A 117 -3.89 -16.58 -9.57
C THR A 117 -3.24 -15.70 -10.64
N LEU A 118 -1.92 -15.52 -10.53
CA LEU A 118 -1.12 -14.84 -11.57
C LEU A 118 -1.30 -15.48 -12.94
N LYS A 119 -1.37 -16.81 -12.98
CA LYS A 119 -1.52 -17.56 -14.23
C LYS A 119 -2.84 -17.23 -14.92
N GLU A 120 -3.92 -17.16 -14.17
CA GLU A 120 -5.24 -16.80 -14.70
C GLU A 120 -5.25 -15.36 -15.21
N LEU A 121 -4.77 -14.40 -14.43
CA LEU A 121 -4.68 -13.01 -14.87
C LEU A 121 -3.82 -12.83 -16.11
N ASN A 122 -2.68 -13.53 -16.19
CA ASN A 122 -1.83 -13.48 -17.37
C ASN A 122 -2.52 -14.12 -18.60
N ASN A 123 -3.24 -15.22 -18.42
CA ASN A 123 -3.99 -15.85 -19.50
C ASN A 123 -5.11 -14.95 -20.01
N ASP A 124 -5.80 -14.24 -19.13
CA ASP A 124 -6.83 -13.29 -19.52
C ASP A 124 -6.21 -12.10 -20.25
N TYR A 125 -5.11 -11.55 -19.75
CA TYR A 125 -4.38 -10.48 -20.44
C TYR A 125 -3.95 -10.88 -21.87
N LEU A 126 -3.43 -12.09 -22.04
CA LEU A 126 -3.04 -12.61 -23.36
C LEU A 126 -4.24 -12.79 -24.31
N LYS A 127 -5.45 -12.87 -23.79
CA LYS A 127 -6.70 -12.90 -24.56
C LYS A 127 -7.30 -11.50 -24.76
N ASN A 128 -6.54 -10.45 -24.49
CA ASN A 128 -6.97 -9.06 -24.55
C ASN A 128 -8.16 -8.75 -23.62
N ARG A 129 -8.17 -9.36 -22.43
CA ARG A 129 -9.14 -9.06 -21.40
C ARG A 129 -8.52 -8.16 -20.32
N ILE A 130 -9.34 -7.32 -19.75
CA ILE A 130 -8.96 -6.37 -18.69
C ILE A 130 -9.84 -6.55 -17.47
N ILE A 131 -9.38 -6.05 -16.33
CA ILE A 131 -10.19 -6.03 -15.09
C ILE A 131 -11.36 -5.07 -15.31
N ASN A 132 -12.58 -5.54 -15.08
CA ASN A 132 -13.77 -4.69 -15.10
C ASN A 132 -13.86 -3.86 -13.81
N LEU A 133 -13.47 -2.60 -13.89
CA LEU A 133 -13.47 -1.70 -12.73
C LEU A 133 -14.90 -1.32 -12.27
N GLU A 134 -15.89 -1.40 -13.15
CA GLU A 134 -17.28 -1.06 -12.82
C GLU A 134 -17.90 -2.07 -11.83
N ASN A 135 -17.40 -3.30 -11.83
CA ASN A 135 -17.88 -4.37 -10.96
C ASN A 135 -17.10 -4.46 -9.63
N ILE A 136 -16.14 -3.57 -9.41
CA ILE A 136 -15.41 -3.55 -8.15
C ILE A 136 -16.16 -2.69 -7.13
N ASP A 137 -16.52 -3.30 -6.01
CA ASP A 137 -17.07 -2.56 -4.88
C ASP A 137 -15.98 -1.87 -4.08
N PHE A 138 -15.84 -0.57 -4.30
CA PHE A 138 -14.89 0.27 -3.56
C PHE A 138 -15.45 0.81 -2.24
N SER A 139 -16.71 0.55 -1.92
CA SER A 139 -17.35 1.07 -0.70
C SER A 139 -16.90 0.32 0.57
N ASP A 140 -16.46 -0.92 0.45
CA ASP A 140 -16.05 -1.77 1.57
C ASP A 140 -14.52 -1.92 1.68
N ILE A 141 -13.77 -0.87 1.35
CA ILE A 141 -12.32 -0.89 1.47
C ILE A 141 -11.91 -0.58 2.90
N LYS A 142 -11.25 -1.54 3.54
CA LYS A 142 -10.84 -1.49 4.95
C LYS A 142 -9.33 -1.33 5.13
N GLY A 143 -8.57 -1.45 4.06
CA GLY A 143 -7.11 -1.33 4.09
C GLY A 143 -6.52 -1.18 2.70
N CYS A 144 -5.27 -0.73 2.63
CA CYS A 144 -4.58 -0.57 1.35
C CYS A 144 -4.22 -1.91 0.69
N HIS A 145 -3.98 -2.96 1.47
CA HIS A 145 -3.76 -4.32 1.00
C HIS A 145 -5.00 -5.16 1.25
N GLN A 146 -5.88 -5.18 0.28
CA GLN A 146 -7.14 -5.91 0.38
C GLN A 146 -7.40 -6.67 -0.90
N GLU A 147 -7.71 -7.95 -0.79
CA GLU A 147 -8.13 -8.73 -1.93
C GLU A 147 -9.53 -8.32 -2.37
N LEU A 148 -9.65 -7.93 -3.64
CA LEU A 148 -10.91 -7.59 -4.27
C LEU A 148 -11.33 -8.70 -5.24
N LYS A 149 -12.64 -8.89 -5.37
CA LYS A 149 -13.16 -9.75 -6.44
C LYS A 149 -12.93 -9.06 -7.78
N MET A 150 -12.13 -9.67 -8.63
CA MET A 150 -11.84 -9.16 -9.97
C MET A 150 -12.63 -9.95 -11.01
N GLU A 151 -13.44 -9.25 -11.78
CA GLU A 151 -14.10 -9.81 -12.94
C GLU A 151 -13.42 -9.28 -14.21
N MET A 152 -13.26 -10.13 -15.20
CA MET A 152 -12.58 -9.77 -16.44
C MET A 152 -13.61 -9.45 -17.52
N THR A 153 -13.31 -8.44 -18.33
CA THR A 153 -14.09 -8.06 -19.51
C THR A 153 -13.17 -7.95 -20.72
N ASP A 154 -13.72 -8.01 -21.91
CA ASP A 154 -12.95 -7.79 -23.13
C ASP A 154 -12.52 -6.31 -23.20
N ALA A 155 -11.28 -6.08 -23.62
CA ALA A 155 -10.81 -4.73 -23.88
C ALA A 155 -11.52 -4.17 -25.10
N SER A 156 -12.12 -3.00 -24.97
CA SER A 156 -12.80 -2.27 -26.06
C SER A 156 -11.80 -1.67 -27.06
#